data_6cf0f0bfb2295f6bd466b2f60a49905a
#
_entry.id   6cf0f0bfb2295f6bd466b2f60a49905a
#
_cell.length_a   1.000
_cell.length_b   1.000
_cell.length_c   1.000
_cell.angle_alpha   90.00
_cell.angle_beta   90.00
_cell.angle_gamma   90.00
#
_symmetry.space_group_name_H-M   'P 1'
#
loop_
_entity.id
_entity.type
_entity.pdbx_description
1 polymer ?
#
loop_
_entity_poly.entity_id
_entity_poly.type
_entity_poly.pdbx_seq_one_letter_code
_entity_poly.pdbx_strand_id
1 'polypeptide(L)'
;MCDDLTAIDEDLALASKGLSRRDFAGLSAAGMLTACTTTEVADAAATRETAVAIATPDGTADALFIHPAKGRHPAVIMWPDVAGLREAYRQMATRLAASGYAVLVVNHYYRAAKAPLLASMAEWRSPAGQEKLKPAIATLSPANTVKDATAFVAWLDKQAAVDKRRKIGTQGYCQTGSFAVRTAAALPGRVGVAASFHGGGLVTPAPDSPHLLLTKTKAAFLIAIAKNDDARAPSDKAALQAAAAAAGKSAEIEVYNADHGWCTLDAPSYDKAEADRAWARLLALYSGL
;
A
#
# COMPACT_ATOMS: atom_id res chain seq x y z
N MET A 1 -11.49 7.53 3.70
CA MET A 1 -11.24 8.90 3.24
C MET A 1 -9.97 9.37 3.92
N CYS A 2 -8.95 9.72 3.15
CA CYS A 2 -7.87 10.56 3.65
C CYS A 2 -8.42 11.99 3.54
N ASP A 3 -8.85 12.50 4.65
CA ASP A 3 -9.50 13.79 4.81
C ASP A 3 -8.59 14.72 5.64
N ASP A 4 -9.12 15.86 6.02
CA ASP A 4 -8.42 16.84 6.87
C ASP A 4 -7.91 16.24 8.18
N LEU A 5 -8.53 15.14 8.66
CA LEU A 5 -8.13 14.45 9.89
C LEU A 5 -6.77 13.74 9.74
N THR A 6 -6.46 13.17 8.58
CA THR A 6 -5.14 12.55 8.32
C THR A 6 -4.02 13.58 8.46
N ALA A 7 -4.22 14.80 7.93
CA ALA A 7 -3.24 15.88 8.05
C ALA A 7 -3.04 16.34 9.50
N ILE A 8 -4.13 16.37 10.30
CA ILE A 8 -4.08 16.73 11.73
C ILE A 8 -3.29 15.69 12.52
N ASP A 9 -3.52 14.40 12.29
CA ASP A 9 -2.81 13.32 12.98
C ASP A 9 -1.31 13.33 12.69
N GLU A 10 -0.95 13.59 11.45
CA GLU A 10 0.45 13.71 11.07
C GLU A 10 1.11 14.94 11.70
N ASP A 11 0.39 16.05 11.89
CA ASP A 11 0.87 17.21 12.63
C ASP A 11 1.12 16.90 14.10
N LEU A 12 0.21 16.15 14.72
CA LEU A 12 0.39 15.67 16.10
C LEU A 12 1.60 14.75 16.22
N ALA A 13 1.82 13.87 15.24
CA ALA A 13 2.98 12.99 15.19
C ALA A 13 4.30 13.77 15.08
N LEU A 14 4.35 14.85 14.28
CA LEU A 14 5.52 15.75 14.22
C LEU A 14 5.73 16.48 15.55
N ALA A 15 4.67 17.04 16.11
CA ALA A 15 4.75 17.76 17.39
C ALA A 15 5.25 16.86 18.53
N SER A 16 4.84 15.58 18.55
CA SER A 16 5.31 14.61 19.54
C SER A 16 6.82 14.29 19.41
N LYS A 17 7.40 14.51 18.24
CA LYS A 17 8.85 14.37 17.98
C LYS A 17 9.61 15.68 18.14
N GLY A 18 8.95 16.76 18.61
CA GLY A 18 9.54 18.09 18.75
C GLY A 18 9.89 18.76 17.41
N LEU A 19 9.26 18.34 16.32
CA LEU A 19 9.51 18.84 14.97
C LEU A 19 8.34 19.68 14.46
N SER A 20 8.63 20.73 13.70
CA SER A 20 7.64 21.48 12.95
C SER A 20 7.52 20.93 11.51
N ARG A 21 6.46 21.34 10.80
CA ARG A 21 6.30 21.05 9.36
C ARG A 21 7.53 21.49 8.54
N ARG A 22 8.18 22.59 8.92
CA ARG A 22 9.39 23.09 8.22
C ARG A 22 10.61 22.21 8.50
N ASP A 23 10.76 21.75 9.73
CA ASP A 23 11.87 20.87 10.12
C ASP A 23 11.77 19.53 9.41
N PHE A 24 10.57 18.97 9.28
CA PHE A 24 10.35 17.73 8.57
C PHE A 24 10.64 17.84 7.07
N ALA A 25 10.23 18.93 6.42
CA ALA A 25 10.55 19.17 5.01
C ALA A 25 12.07 19.31 4.77
N GLY A 26 12.80 19.91 5.75
CA GLY A 26 14.26 20.03 5.70
C GLY A 26 14.98 18.68 5.88
N LEU A 27 14.49 17.83 6.78
CA LEU A 27 15.05 16.49 7.02
C LEU A 27 14.89 15.55 5.83
N SER A 28 13.80 15.65 5.10
CA SER A 28 13.56 14.84 3.88
C SER A 28 14.56 15.13 2.75
N ALA A 29 15.17 16.32 2.74
CA ALA A 29 16.17 16.71 1.75
C ALA A 29 17.62 16.35 2.16
N ALA A 30 17.88 16.18 3.45
CA ALA A 30 19.24 15.99 4.00
C ALA A 30 19.56 14.54 4.42
N GLY A 31 18.58 13.64 4.47
CA GLY A 31 18.68 12.33 5.14
C GLY A 31 19.29 11.19 4.34
N MET A 32 20.01 11.43 3.24
CA MET A 32 20.53 10.35 2.40
C MET A 32 22.05 10.06 2.55
N LEU A 33 22.72 10.62 3.52
CA LEU A 33 24.16 10.34 3.74
C LEU A 33 24.44 10.14 5.22
N THR A 34 24.37 8.92 5.72
CA THR A 34 25.26 8.32 6.70
C THR A 34 24.61 7.14 7.42
N ALA A 35 25.18 6.00 7.24
CA ALA A 35 25.60 5.01 8.23
C ALA A 35 25.63 3.61 7.62
N CYS A 36 26.75 3.29 6.96
CA CYS A 36 27.18 1.91 6.86
C CYS A 36 27.70 1.49 8.24
N THR A 37 26.87 0.83 9.03
CA THR A 37 27.34 -0.10 10.05
C THR A 37 27.10 -1.49 9.51
N THR A 38 28.21 -2.21 9.32
CA THR A 38 28.27 -3.61 8.88
C THR A 38 27.62 -4.51 9.94
N THR A 39 26.36 -4.81 9.74
CA THR A 39 25.72 -6.01 10.27
C THR A 39 25.45 -6.88 9.05
N GLU A 40 25.70 -8.18 9.14
CA GLU A 40 25.59 -9.13 8.02
C GLU A 40 24.31 -8.90 7.23
N VAL A 41 24.45 -8.24 6.09
CA VAL A 41 23.40 -8.15 5.09
C VAL A 41 23.39 -9.53 4.45
N ALA A 42 22.42 -10.36 4.80
CA ALA A 42 22.05 -11.48 3.95
C ALA A 42 22.00 -10.94 2.52
N ASP A 43 22.71 -11.57 1.61
CA ASP A 43 22.95 -11.13 0.22
C ASP A 43 21.61 -10.75 -0.44
N ALA A 44 21.27 -9.47 -0.37
CA ALA A 44 19.98 -8.99 -0.88
C ALA A 44 19.97 -9.25 -2.37
N ALA A 45 19.11 -10.13 -2.82
CA ALA A 45 19.08 -10.55 -4.22
C ALA A 45 19.01 -9.32 -5.14
N ALA A 46 19.94 -9.23 -6.08
CA ALA A 46 19.97 -8.13 -7.05
C ALA A 46 18.59 -7.99 -7.72
N THR A 47 18.06 -6.78 -7.76
CA THR A 47 16.76 -6.47 -8.36
C THR A 47 16.90 -5.76 -9.69
N ARG A 48 15.87 -5.86 -10.52
CA ARG A 48 15.69 -5.05 -11.74
C ARG A 48 14.46 -4.18 -11.57
N GLU A 49 14.57 -2.94 -12.02
CA GLU A 49 13.48 -1.96 -12.03
C GLU A 49 13.20 -1.49 -13.44
N THR A 50 11.94 -1.36 -13.81
CA THR A 50 11.51 -0.87 -15.12
C THR A 50 10.25 -0.02 -14.95
N ALA A 51 10.27 1.20 -15.49
CA ALA A 51 9.06 1.98 -15.67
C ALA A 51 8.24 1.37 -16.82
N VAL A 52 6.96 1.12 -16.56
CA VAL A 52 6.06 0.43 -17.49
C VAL A 52 4.79 1.23 -17.75
N ALA A 53 4.20 1.00 -18.91
CA ALA A 53 2.92 1.56 -19.34
C ALA A 53 1.95 0.41 -19.56
N ILE A 54 0.82 0.43 -18.86
CA ILE A 54 -0.17 -0.65 -18.86
C ILE A 54 -1.47 -0.13 -19.45
N ALA A 55 -1.92 -0.75 -20.55
CA ALA A 55 -3.22 -0.43 -21.12
C ALA A 55 -4.34 -0.87 -20.17
N THR A 56 -5.25 0.04 -19.89
CA THR A 56 -6.46 -0.16 -19.09
C THR A 56 -7.69 0.25 -19.90
N PRO A 57 -8.92 -0.10 -19.49
CA PRO A 57 -10.12 0.39 -20.16
C PRO A 57 -10.27 1.90 -20.21
N ASP A 58 -9.65 2.62 -19.26
CA ASP A 58 -9.80 4.06 -19.09
C ASP A 58 -8.53 4.86 -19.49
N GLY A 59 -7.57 4.22 -20.17
CA GLY A 59 -6.33 4.87 -20.64
C GLY A 59 -5.09 4.02 -20.40
N THR A 60 -3.94 4.69 -20.26
CA THR A 60 -2.65 4.03 -20.03
C THR A 60 -2.14 4.39 -18.63
N ALA A 61 -2.05 3.40 -17.76
CA ALA A 61 -1.48 3.56 -16.42
C ALA A 61 0.04 3.40 -16.47
N ASP A 62 0.75 4.37 -15.92
CA ASP A 62 2.18 4.26 -15.63
C ASP A 62 2.39 3.57 -14.28
N ALA A 63 3.45 2.78 -14.18
CA ALA A 63 3.79 2.01 -12.98
C ALA A 63 5.29 1.73 -12.94
N LEU A 64 5.79 1.27 -11.77
CA LEU A 64 7.12 0.68 -11.64
C LEU A 64 6.99 -0.83 -11.45
N PHE A 65 7.74 -1.60 -12.23
CA PHE A 65 7.85 -3.04 -12.07
C PHE A 65 9.24 -3.39 -11.55
N ILE A 66 9.31 -3.92 -10.33
CA ILE A 66 10.55 -4.23 -9.62
C ILE A 66 10.53 -5.70 -9.23
N HIS A 67 11.57 -6.45 -9.62
CA HIS A 67 11.63 -7.88 -9.38
C HIS A 67 13.07 -8.37 -9.21
N PRO A 68 13.31 -9.56 -8.61
CA PRO A 68 14.65 -10.16 -8.57
C PRO A 68 15.20 -10.31 -9.99
N ALA A 69 16.51 -10.11 -10.15
CA ALA A 69 17.17 -10.09 -11.46
C ALA A 69 17.07 -11.41 -12.23
N LYS A 70 16.84 -12.52 -11.54
CA LYS A 70 16.78 -13.89 -12.11
C LYS A 70 15.56 -14.64 -11.57
N GLY A 71 15.06 -15.58 -12.34
CA GLY A 71 13.98 -16.47 -11.91
C GLY A 71 12.58 -15.94 -12.20
N ARG A 72 11.59 -16.71 -11.72
CA ARG A 72 10.16 -16.38 -11.75
C ARG A 72 9.64 -16.33 -10.32
N HIS A 73 8.87 -15.31 -10.02
CA HIS A 73 8.47 -14.97 -8.66
C HIS A 73 6.95 -14.77 -8.55
N PRO A 74 6.36 -15.00 -7.36
CA PRO A 74 4.98 -14.59 -7.15
C PRO A 74 4.88 -13.08 -7.30
N ALA A 75 3.83 -12.61 -7.98
CA ALA A 75 3.64 -11.18 -8.20
C ALA A 75 2.87 -10.53 -7.05
N VAL A 76 3.13 -9.24 -6.85
CA VAL A 76 2.43 -8.39 -5.87
C VAL A 76 2.03 -7.08 -6.53
N ILE A 77 0.78 -6.66 -6.34
CA ILE A 77 0.33 -5.30 -6.66
C ILE A 77 0.45 -4.46 -5.38
N MET A 78 1.23 -3.39 -5.45
CA MET A 78 1.38 -2.40 -4.38
C MET A 78 0.64 -1.12 -4.76
N TRP A 79 -0.37 -0.78 -3.96
CA TRP A 79 -1.19 0.42 -4.09
C TRP A 79 -0.67 1.49 -3.13
N PRO A 80 -0.03 2.56 -3.62
CA PRO A 80 0.47 3.65 -2.79
C PRO A 80 -0.64 4.39 -2.04
N ASP A 81 -0.25 5.12 -0.99
CA ASP A 81 -1.14 5.99 -0.22
C ASP A 81 -1.64 7.21 -1.03
N VAL A 82 -2.25 8.17 -0.33
CA VAL A 82 -2.82 9.39 -0.92
C VAL A 82 -1.83 10.24 -1.71
N ALA A 83 -0.55 10.26 -1.34
CA ALA A 83 0.46 11.03 -2.09
C ALA A 83 0.90 10.33 -3.39
N GLY A 84 0.47 9.09 -3.63
CA GLY A 84 0.66 8.37 -4.88
C GLY A 84 2.04 7.71 -5.03
N LEU A 85 2.29 7.22 -6.23
CA LEU A 85 3.57 6.59 -6.60
C LEU A 85 4.70 7.61 -6.57
N ARG A 86 5.67 7.38 -5.69
CA ARG A 86 6.84 8.24 -5.44
C ARG A 86 8.01 7.43 -4.90
N GLU A 87 9.12 8.09 -4.59
CA GLU A 87 10.38 7.46 -4.15
C GLU A 87 10.20 6.53 -2.94
N ALA A 88 9.40 6.91 -1.93
CA ALA A 88 9.13 6.06 -0.77
C ALA A 88 8.59 4.68 -1.18
N TYR A 89 7.64 4.63 -2.11
CA TYR A 89 7.08 3.36 -2.59
C TYR A 89 8.03 2.60 -3.51
N ARG A 90 8.89 3.29 -4.26
CA ARG A 90 9.98 2.65 -5.02
C ARG A 90 10.92 1.89 -4.09
N GLN A 91 11.34 2.51 -2.98
CA GLN A 91 12.21 1.87 -1.97
C GLN A 91 11.50 0.70 -1.27
N MET A 92 10.25 0.86 -0.85
CA MET A 92 9.47 -0.21 -0.22
C MET A 92 9.30 -1.41 -1.16
N ALA A 93 9.04 -1.16 -2.44
CA ALA A 93 8.91 -2.20 -3.46
C ALA A 93 10.25 -2.88 -3.76
N THR A 94 11.36 -2.13 -3.78
CA THR A 94 12.71 -2.70 -3.94
C THR A 94 13.04 -3.65 -2.79
N ARG A 95 12.71 -3.27 -1.53
CA ARG A 95 12.85 -4.16 -0.37
C ARG A 95 12.04 -5.45 -0.54
N LEU A 96 10.80 -5.34 -1.02
CA LEU A 96 9.93 -6.50 -1.24
C LEU A 96 10.44 -7.37 -2.40
N ALA A 97 10.94 -6.76 -3.47
CA ALA A 97 11.54 -7.50 -4.58
C ALA A 97 12.81 -8.24 -4.14
N ALA A 98 13.67 -7.62 -3.33
CA ALA A 98 14.84 -8.28 -2.75
C ALA A 98 14.47 -9.48 -1.86
N SER A 99 13.23 -9.53 -1.36
CA SER A 99 12.69 -10.66 -0.60
C SER A 99 12.02 -11.74 -1.48
N GLY A 100 12.16 -11.65 -2.81
CA GLY A 100 11.75 -12.71 -3.74
C GLY A 100 10.41 -12.52 -4.43
N TYR A 101 9.88 -11.31 -4.51
CA TYR A 101 8.59 -11.01 -5.15
C TYR A 101 8.75 -10.13 -6.39
N ALA A 102 7.86 -10.32 -7.38
CA ALA A 102 7.77 -9.43 -8.54
C ALA A 102 6.70 -8.36 -8.26
N VAL A 103 7.14 -7.14 -7.97
CA VAL A 103 6.29 -6.07 -7.41
C VAL A 103 5.91 -5.06 -8.49
N LEU A 104 4.62 -4.84 -8.68
CA LEU A 104 4.07 -3.77 -9.49
C LEU A 104 3.57 -2.65 -8.59
N VAL A 105 4.26 -1.53 -8.58
CA VAL A 105 3.83 -0.30 -7.88
C VAL A 105 3.06 0.55 -8.86
N VAL A 106 1.78 0.75 -8.61
CA VAL A 106 0.86 1.37 -9.57
C VAL A 106 0.68 2.86 -9.35
N ASN A 107 0.55 3.63 -10.41
CA ASN A 107 -0.02 4.96 -10.33
C ASN A 107 -1.55 4.84 -10.38
N HIS A 108 -2.21 4.81 -9.24
CA HIS A 108 -3.67 4.75 -9.17
C HIS A 108 -4.37 6.06 -9.59
N TYR A 109 -3.58 7.11 -9.83
CA TYR A 109 -4.05 8.42 -10.32
C TYR A 109 -3.83 8.63 -11.82
N TYR A 110 -3.43 7.62 -12.58
CA TYR A 110 -3.06 7.74 -14.00
C TYR A 110 -4.14 8.40 -14.87
N ARG A 111 -5.42 8.35 -14.46
CA ARG A 111 -6.51 9.03 -15.17
C ARG A 111 -6.39 10.56 -15.13
N ALA A 112 -5.71 11.09 -14.13
CA ALA A 112 -5.51 12.51 -13.94
C ALA A 112 -4.12 12.96 -14.40
N ALA A 113 -3.07 12.23 -14.05
CA ALA A 113 -1.70 12.59 -14.39
C ALA A 113 -0.73 11.41 -14.23
N LYS A 114 0.45 11.52 -14.87
CA LYS A 114 1.58 10.61 -14.65
C LYS A 114 2.21 10.81 -13.28
N ALA A 115 2.76 9.73 -12.73
CA ALA A 115 3.53 9.78 -11.50
C ALA A 115 4.95 10.35 -11.73
N PRO A 116 5.57 10.98 -10.71
CA PRO A 116 4.96 11.31 -9.42
C PRO A 116 4.08 12.58 -9.50
N LEU A 117 2.87 12.54 -8.92
CA LEU A 117 2.06 13.74 -8.77
C LEU A 117 2.60 14.62 -7.64
N LEU A 118 3.03 13.98 -6.56
CA LEU A 118 3.71 14.61 -5.44
C LEU A 118 5.05 13.91 -5.18
N ALA A 119 6.05 14.66 -4.77
CA ALA A 119 7.39 14.12 -4.50
C ALA A 119 7.46 13.44 -3.12
N SER A 120 6.63 13.84 -2.17
CA SER A 120 6.69 13.34 -0.78
C SER A 120 5.36 13.52 -0.03
N MET A 121 5.24 12.85 1.11
CA MET A 121 4.15 13.08 2.06
C MET A 121 4.17 14.52 2.61
N ALA A 122 5.34 15.14 2.75
CA ALA A 122 5.45 16.54 3.16
C ALA A 122 4.80 17.50 2.15
N GLU A 123 4.90 17.21 0.84
CA GLU A 123 4.20 18.01 -0.19
C GLU A 123 2.68 17.84 -0.09
N TRP A 124 2.18 16.62 0.13
CA TRP A 124 0.75 16.35 0.39
C TRP A 124 0.18 17.19 1.53
N ARG A 125 0.93 17.38 2.60
CA ARG A 125 0.50 18.13 3.77
C ARG A 125 0.39 19.64 3.55
N SER A 126 0.91 20.14 2.44
CA SER A 126 0.74 21.56 2.07
C SER A 126 -0.63 21.81 1.44
N PRO A 127 -1.23 22.99 1.63
CA PRO A 127 -2.47 23.35 0.94
C PRO A 127 -2.35 23.22 -0.59
N ALA A 128 -1.19 23.57 -1.15
CA ALA A 128 -0.94 23.44 -2.59
C ALA A 128 -0.90 21.98 -3.05
N GLY A 129 -0.29 21.08 -2.26
CA GLY A 129 -0.26 19.64 -2.58
C GLY A 129 -1.65 19.01 -2.50
N GLN A 130 -2.45 19.37 -1.50
CA GLN A 130 -3.83 18.92 -1.39
C GLN A 130 -4.68 19.39 -2.57
N GLU A 131 -4.57 20.67 -2.95
CA GLU A 131 -5.28 21.21 -4.09
C GLU A 131 -4.89 20.52 -5.40
N LYS A 132 -3.59 20.25 -5.59
CA LYS A 132 -3.06 19.53 -6.74
C LYS A 132 -3.63 18.12 -6.89
N LEU A 133 -3.90 17.42 -5.76
CA LEU A 133 -4.42 16.05 -5.76
C LEU A 133 -5.94 15.94 -5.88
N LYS A 134 -6.70 16.97 -5.57
CA LYS A 134 -8.19 16.92 -5.61
C LYS A 134 -8.74 16.34 -6.92
N PRO A 135 -8.31 16.78 -8.13
CA PRO A 135 -8.81 16.21 -9.37
C PRO A 135 -8.45 14.72 -9.51
N ALA A 136 -7.29 14.32 -9.03
CA ALA A 136 -6.84 12.94 -9.10
C ALA A 136 -7.63 12.03 -8.15
N ILE A 137 -7.85 12.47 -6.91
CA ILE A 137 -8.68 11.78 -5.93
C ILE A 137 -10.11 11.59 -6.44
N ALA A 138 -10.67 12.60 -7.13
CA ALA A 138 -12.02 12.54 -7.71
C ALA A 138 -12.17 11.43 -8.78
N THR A 139 -11.08 10.91 -9.35
CA THR A 139 -11.13 9.79 -10.30
C THR A 139 -11.23 8.42 -9.64
N LEU A 140 -11.04 8.35 -8.34
CA LEU A 140 -11.05 7.08 -7.60
C LEU A 140 -12.49 6.61 -7.34
N SER A 141 -12.72 5.34 -7.60
CA SER A 141 -13.98 4.68 -7.27
C SER A 141 -13.76 3.17 -7.11
N PRO A 142 -14.68 2.46 -6.41
CA PRO A 142 -14.66 1.01 -6.34
C PRO A 142 -14.63 0.35 -7.73
N ALA A 143 -15.42 0.85 -8.67
CA ALA A 143 -15.49 0.32 -10.03
C ALA A 143 -14.17 0.51 -10.79
N ASN A 144 -13.53 1.68 -10.65
CA ASN A 144 -12.24 1.95 -11.28
C ASN A 144 -11.14 1.08 -10.67
N THR A 145 -11.13 0.86 -9.35
CA THR A 145 -10.20 -0.06 -8.70
C THR A 145 -10.29 -1.48 -9.29
N VAL A 146 -11.51 -1.99 -9.52
CA VAL A 146 -11.73 -3.32 -10.12
C VAL A 146 -11.22 -3.39 -11.55
N LYS A 147 -11.51 -2.37 -12.39
CA LYS A 147 -11.00 -2.29 -13.76
C LYS A 147 -9.47 -2.30 -13.79
N ASP A 148 -8.85 -1.47 -12.94
CA ASP A 148 -7.40 -1.33 -12.87
C ASP A 148 -6.74 -2.63 -12.39
N ALA A 149 -7.22 -3.22 -11.30
CA ALA A 149 -6.73 -4.48 -10.78
C ALA A 149 -6.77 -5.59 -11.85
N THR A 150 -7.87 -5.65 -12.62
CA THR A 150 -8.01 -6.64 -13.70
C THR A 150 -6.96 -6.43 -14.80
N ALA A 151 -6.74 -5.18 -15.21
CA ALA A 151 -5.73 -4.85 -16.22
C ALA A 151 -4.30 -5.13 -15.71
N PHE A 152 -4.01 -4.79 -14.45
CA PHE A 152 -2.70 -5.01 -13.83
C PHE A 152 -2.37 -6.50 -13.68
N VAL A 153 -3.33 -7.32 -13.27
CA VAL A 153 -3.13 -8.77 -13.19
C VAL A 153 -2.92 -9.37 -14.58
N ALA A 154 -3.72 -8.97 -15.57
CA ALA A 154 -3.55 -9.43 -16.93
C ALA A 154 -2.20 -9.01 -17.54
N TRP A 155 -1.66 -7.86 -17.13
CA TRP A 155 -0.33 -7.43 -17.52
C TRP A 155 0.76 -8.25 -16.81
N LEU A 156 0.65 -8.46 -15.49
CA LEU A 156 1.58 -9.27 -14.70
C LEU A 156 1.68 -10.69 -15.24
N ASP A 157 0.57 -11.29 -15.65
CA ASP A 157 0.53 -12.64 -16.21
C ASP A 157 1.27 -12.77 -17.55
N LYS A 158 1.66 -11.67 -18.19
CA LYS A 158 2.49 -11.65 -19.40
C LYS A 158 3.98 -11.46 -19.12
N GLN A 159 4.38 -11.16 -17.87
CA GLN A 159 5.76 -10.87 -17.55
C GLN A 159 6.58 -12.16 -17.36
N ALA A 160 7.79 -12.17 -17.92
CA ALA A 160 8.71 -13.33 -17.82
C ALA A 160 9.18 -13.58 -16.37
N ALA A 161 9.26 -12.52 -15.54
CA ALA A 161 9.67 -12.60 -14.14
C ALA A 161 8.55 -13.10 -13.20
N VAL A 162 7.32 -13.28 -13.70
CA VAL A 162 6.18 -13.72 -12.88
C VAL A 162 5.95 -15.23 -13.02
N ASP A 163 5.85 -15.95 -11.91
CA ASP A 163 5.37 -17.33 -11.87
C ASP A 163 3.84 -17.37 -11.89
N LYS A 164 3.26 -17.60 -13.05
CA LYS A 164 1.80 -17.64 -13.26
C LYS A 164 1.11 -18.81 -12.57
N ARG A 165 1.85 -19.84 -12.15
CA ARG A 165 1.29 -20.99 -11.44
C ARG A 165 1.00 -20.65 -9.98
N ARG A 166 1.65 -19.62 -9.45
CA ARG A 166 1.46 -19.12 -8.08
C ARG A 166 0.36 -18.06 -8.05
N LYS A 167 -0.30 -17.95 -6.93
CA LYS A 167 -1.21 -16.83 -6.65
C LYS A 167 -0.41 -15.54 -6.56
N ILE A 168 -1.11 -14.40 -6.62
CA ILE A 168 -0.51 -13.08 -6.42
C ILE A 168 -0.94 -12.49 -5.09
N GLY A 169 -0.10 -11.59 -4.57
CA GLY A 169 -0.42 -10.73 -3.44
C GLY A 169 -0.94 -9.36 -3.89
N THR A 170 -1.64 -8.71 -3.01
CA THR A 170 -1.98 -7.28 -3.15
C THR A 170 -1.86 -6.58 -1.81
N GLN A 171 -1.33 -5.37 -1.80
CA GLN A 171 -1.21 -4.56 -0.59
C GLN A 171 -1.53 -3.10 -0.86
N GLY A 172 -2.14 -2.44 0.11
CA GLY A 172 -2.50 -1.05 0.02
C GLY A 172 -2.30 -0.31 1.33
N TYR A 173 -2.14 1.00 1.24
CA TYR A 173 -1.79 1.89 2.34
C TYR A 173 -2.76 3.06 2.42
N CYS A 174 -3.16 3.49 3.63
CA CYS A 174 -4.05 4.62 3.80
C CYS A 174 -5.37 4.38 3.01
N GLN A 175 -5.79 5.31 2.19
CA GLN A 175 -7.01 5.17 1.36
C GLN A 175 -7.02 3.93 0.46
N THR A 176 -5.85 3.45 0.02
CA THR A 176 -5.76 2.29 -0.87
C THR A 176 -5.73 0.94 -0.15
N GLY A 177 -5.76 0.92 1.18
CA GLY A 177 -5.98 -0.30 1.94
C GLY A 177 -7.26 -1.02 1.53
N SER A 178 -8.32 -0.27 1.24
CA SER A 178 -9.57 -0.80 0.69
C SER A 178 -9.42 -1.36 -0.74
N PHE A 179 -8.46 -0.84 -1.53
CA PHE A 179 -8.20 -1.32 -2.90
C PHE A 179 -7.62 -2.73 -2.90
N ALA A 180 -6.78 -3.06 -1.91
CA ALA A 180 -6.25 -4.41 -1.74
C ALA A 180 -7.38 -5.43 -1.53
N VAL A 181 -8.36 -5.12 -0.67
CA VAL A 181 -9.52 -5.99 -0.44
C VAL A 181 -10.39 -6.11 -1.70
N ARG A 182 -10.66 -4.98 -2.39
CA ARG A 182 -11.42 -4.97 -3.64
C ARG A 182 -10.74 -5.76 -4.75
N THR A 183 -9.41 -5.67 -4.86
CA THR A 183 -8.61 -6.47 -5.80
C THR A 183 -8.78 -7.97 -5.54
N ALA A 184 -8.72 -8.39 -4.27
CA ALA A 184 -8.91 -9.79 -3.89
C ALA A 184 -10.33 -10.29 -4.21
N ALA A 185 -11.34 -9.45 -3.99
CA ALA A 185 -12.73 -9.79 -4.27
C ALA A 185 -13.04 -9.84 -5.77
N ALA A 186 -12.42 -8.97 -6.56
CA ALA A 186 -12.61 -8.94 -8.02
C ALA A 186 -11.92 -10.12 -8.72
N LEU A 187 -10.81 -10.62 -8.18
CA LEU A 187 -9.96 -11.63 -8.82
C LEU A 187 -9.66 -12.82 -7.89
N PRO A 188 -10.70 -13.49 -7.33
CA PRO A 188 -10.51 -14.56 -6.33
C PRO A 188 -9.80 -15.79 -6.90
N GLY A 189 -9.76 -15.93 -8.23
CA GLY A 189 -9.02 -16.98 -8.93
C GLY A 189 -7.50 -16.75 -8.93
N ARG A 190 -7.05 -15.50 -8.83
CA ARG A 190 -5.64 -15.11 -8.93
C ARG A 190 -5.05 -14.58 -7.63
N VAL A 191 -5.80 -13.81 -6.83
CA VAL A 191 -5.31 -13.25 -5.57
C VAL A 191 -5.40 -14.27 -4.46
N GLY A 192 -4.27 -14.59 -3.84
CA GLY A 192 -4.15 -15.52 -2.72
C GLY A 192 -4.03 -14.84 -1.36
N VAL A 193 -3.49 -13.63 -1.32
CA VAL A 193 -3.32 -12.85 -0.09
C VAL A 193 -3.55 -11.35 -0.33
N ALA A 194 -4.07 -10.66 0.68
CA ALA A 194 -4.27 -9.21 0.63
C ALA A 194 -3.87 -8.57 1.96
N ALA A 195 -3.10 -7.48 1.91
CA ALA A 195 -2.70 -6.72 3.07
C ALA A 195 -3.19 -5.27 3.01
N SER A 196 -3.68 -4.76 4.13
CA SER A 196 -4.10 -3.37 4.31
C SER A 196 -3.36 -2.77 5.50
N PHE A 197 -2.60 -1.71 5.25
CA PHE A 197 -1.84 -0.99 6.27
C PHE A 197 -2.49 0.36 6.53
N HIS A 198 -2.87 0.63 7.79
CA HIS A 198 -3.64 1.82 8.18
C HIS A 198 -4.73 2.18 7.16
N GLY A 199 -5.48 1.16 6.71
CA GLY A 199 -6.43 1.30 5.62
C GLY A 199 -7.69 2.03 6.02
N GLY A 200 -8.01 3.11 5.30
CA GLY A 200 -9.29 3.81 5.44
C GLY A 200 -10.43 3.16 4.68
N GLY A 201 -11.66 3.35 5.17
CA GLY A 201 -12.89 2.93 4.49
C GLY A 201 -13.06 1.42 4.33
N LEU A 202 -12.49 0.62 5.24
CA LEU A 202 -12.64 -0.84 5.26
C LEU A 202 -14.03 -1.27 5.75
N VAL A 203 -14.63 -0.50 6.63
CA VAL A 203 -16.00 -0.66 7.12
C VAL A 203 -16.79 0.61 6.80
N THR A 204 -17.83 0.49 6.00
CA THR A 204 -18.69 1.61 5.59
C THR A 204 -20.13 1.13 5.49
N PRO A 205 -21.13 2.03 5.48
CA PRO A 205 -22.54 1.65 5.29
C PRO A 205 -22.87 1.24 3.84
N ALA A 206 -21.93 1.38 2.90
CA ALA A 206 -22.18 1.06 1.49
C ALA A 206 -22.33 -0.46 1.27
N PRO A 207 -23.19 -0.90 0.36
CA PRO A 207 -23.43 -2.33 0.09
C PRO A 207 -22.22 -3.05 -0.50
N ASP A 208 -21.26 -2.31 -1.04
CA ASP A 208 -19.97 -2.79 -1.54
C ASP A 208 -18.80 -2.49 -0.58
N SER A 209 -19.10 -2.27 0.70
CA SER A 209 -18.07 -2.05 1.72
C SER A 209 -17.05 -3.19 1.75
N PRO A 210 -15.73 -2.89 1.86
CA PRO A 210 -14.67 -3.90 1.80
C PRO A 210 -14.88 -5.07 2.76
N HIS A 211 -15.31 -4.85 4.01
CA HIS A 211 -15.56 -5.95 4.95
C HIS A 211 -16.64 -6.93 4.45
N LEU A 212 -17.65 -6.48 3.72
CA LEU A 212 -18.71 -7.33 3.14
C LEU A 212 -18.17 -8.14 1.94
N LEU A 213 -17.12 -7.64 1.27
CA LEU A 213 -16.52 -8.32 0.12
C LEU A 213 -15.66 -9.53 0.52
N LEU A 214 -15.35 -9.73 1.80
CA LEU A 214 -14.56 -10.88 2.24
C LEU A 214 -15.19 -12.21 1.85
N THR A 215 -16.53 -12.28 1.80
CA THR A 215 -17.27 -13.46 1.32
C THR A 215 -17.00 -13.81 -0.14
N LYS A 216 -16.59 -12.82 -0.96
CA LYS A 216 -16.31 -12.98 -2.39
C LYS A 216 -14.85 -13.33 -2.70
N THR A 217 -13.98 -13.39 -1.68
CA THR A 217 -12.54 -13.65 -1.84
C THR A 217 -12.18 -15.12 -1.62
N LYS A 218 -10.97 -15.49 -2.04
CA LYS A 218 -10.28 -16.74 -1.64
C LYS A 218 -8.95 -16.43 -0.95
N ALA A 219 -8.68 -15.17 -0.64
CA ALA A 219 -7.44 -14.70 -0.06
C ALA A 219 -7.41 -14.85 1.47
N ALA A 220 -6.19 -15.00 2.01
CA ALA A 220 -5.89 -14.70 3.39
C ALA A 220 -5.58 -13.20 3.55
N PHE A 221 -5.76 -12.66 4.76
CA PHE A 221 -5.68 -11.23 5.00
C PHE A 221 -4.73 -10.87 6.14
N LEU A 222 -4.04 -9.73 5.97
CA LEU A 222 -3.40 -8.95 7.03
C LEU A 222 -4.04 -7.56 7.02
N ILE A 223 -4.72 -7.19 8.11
CA ILE A 223 -5.31 -5.86 8.28
C ILE A 223 -4.66 -5.22 9.51
N ALA A 224 -3.70 -4.37 9.27
CA ALA A 224 -2.92 -3.67 10.27
C ALA A 224 -3.50 -2.28 10.49
N ILE A 225 -4.16 -2.06 11.63
CA ILE A 225 -4.91 -0.85 11.98
C ILE A 225 -3.99 0.06 12.80
N ALA A 226 -4.00 1.37 12.55
CA ALA A 226 -3.30 2.32 13.40
C ALA A 226 -4.07 2.56 14.70
N LYS A 227 -3.37 2.85 15.81
CA LYS A 227 -4.02 3.09 17.11
C LYS A 227 -4.99 4.27 17.10
N ASN A 228 -4.66 5.34 16.37
CA ASN A 228 -5.53 6.49 16.23
C ASN A 228 -6.70 6.26 15.27
N ASP A 229 -6.57 5.37 14.27
CA ASP A 229 -7.69 4.93 13.44
C ASP A 229 -8.67 4.08 14.25
N ASP A 230 -8.17 3.12 15.07
CA ASP A 230 -8.98 2.31 15.97
C ASP A 230 -9.72 3.18 17.00
N ALA A 231 -9.04 4.20 17.55
CA ALA A 231 -9.66 5.13 18.50
C ALA A 231 -10.80 5.95 17.87
N ARG A 232 -10.72 6.28 16.56
CA ARG A 232 -11.78 6.99 15.83
C ARG A 232 -12.94 6.12 15.43
N ALA A 233 -12.68 4.85 15.13
CA ALA A 233 -13.69 3.89 14.68
C ALA A 233 -13.59 2.56 15.45
N PRO A 234 -13.84 2.56 16.77
CA PRO A 234 -13.57 1.42 17.64
C PRO A 234 -14.37 0.17 17.31
N SER A 235 -15.45 0.30 16.56
CA SER A 235 -16.27 -0.84 16.10
C SER A 235 -15.71 -1.54 14.87
N ASP A 236 -14.84 -0.90 14.08
CA ASP A 236 -14.43 -1.39 12.76
C ASP A 236 -13.61 -2.67 12.85
N LYS A 237 -12.71 -2.77 13.83
CA LYS A 237 -11.93 -3.99 14.07
C LYS A 237 -12.84 -5.20 14.33
N ALA A 238 -13.82 -5.04 15.22
CA ALA A 238 -14.77 -6.11 15.53
C ALA A 238 -15.62 -6.49 14.32
N ALA A 239 -16.07 -5.50 13.53
CA ALA A 239 -16.83 -5.75 12.31
C ALA A 239 -16.01 -6.52 11.26
N LEU A 240 -14.73 -6.15 11.07
CA LEU A 240 -13.80 -6.86 10.18
C LEU A 240 -13.56 -8.30 10.65
N GLN A 241 -13.35 -8.52 11.95
CA GLN A 241 -13.15 -9.85 12.53
C GLN A 241 -14.40 -10.72 12.35
N ALA A 242 -15.58 -10.17 12.63
CA ALA A 242 -16.86 -10.87 12.44
C ALA A 242 -17.09 -11.23 10.95
N ALA A 243 -16.81 -10.30 10.03
CA ALA A 243 -16.96 -10.54 8.61
C ALA A 243 -15.97 -11.61 8.09
N ALA A 244 -14.71 -11.60 8.57
CA ALA A 244 -13.72 -12.61 8.22
C ALA A 244 -14.12 -13.99 8.73
N ALA A 245 -14.58 -14.09 9.98
CA ALA A 245 -15.06 -15.34 10.58
C ALA A 245 -16.29 -15.88 9.83
N ALA A 246 -17.28 -15.03 9.55
CA ALA A 246 -18.48 -15.42 8.79
C ALA A 246 -18.15 -15.89 7.36
N ALA A 247 -17.12 -15.31 6.75
CA ALA A 247 -16.63 -15.70 5.44
C ALA A 247 -15.68 -16.92 5.47
N GLY A 248 -15.33 -17.45 6.65
CA GLY A 248 -14.35 -18.53 6.80
C GLY A 248 -12.96 -18.17 6.30
N LYS A 249 -12.53 -16.91 6.47
CA LYS A 249 -11.24 -16.41 5.97
C LYS A 249 -10.18 -16.42 7.05
N SER A 250 -8.96 -16.85 6.66
CA SER A 250 -7.78 -16.60 7.46
C SER A 250 -7.47 -15.10 7.43
N ALA A 251 -7.58 -14.42 8.55
CA ALA A 251 -7.35 -13.00 8.65
C ALA A 251 -6.67 -12.66 9.99
N GLU A 252 -5.53 -11.98 9.88
CA GLU A 252 -4.88 -11.32 10.99
C GLU A 252 -5.33 -9.87 10.99
N ILE A 253 -6.05 -9.45 12.03
CA ILE A 253 -6.63 -8.10 12.14
C ILE A 253 -6.21 -7.54 13.49
N GLU A 254 -5.23 -6.65 13.48
CA GLU A 254 -4.59 -6.14 14.69
C GLU A 254 -4.42 -4.64 14.69
N VAL A 255 -4.44 -4.06 15.90
CA VAL A 255 -4.06 -2.66 16.14
C VAL A 255 -2.56 -2.61 16.41
N TYR A 256 -1.88 -1.75 15.66
CA TYR A 256 -0.46 -1.45 15.83
C TYR A 256 -0.32 -0.21 16.73
N ASN A 257 0.68 -0.22 17.62
CA ASN A 257 0.89 0.87 18.57
C ASN A 257 1.58 2.08 17.92
N ALA A 258 1.12 2.46 16.76
CA ALA A 258 1.64 3.60 15.98
C ALA A 258 0.49 4.34 15.29
N ASP A 259 0.71 5.61 14.95
CA ASP A 259 -0.28 6.47 14.32
C ASP A 259 -0.36 6.22 12.81
N HIS A 260 -1.47 6.64 12.20
CA HIS A 260 -1.72 6.50 10.76
C HIS A 260 -0.50 6.88 9.91
N GLY A 261 -0.07 6.02 8.99
CA GLY A 261 1.12 6.23 8.14
C GLY A 261 2.40 5.56 8.65
N TRP A 262 2.41 4.90 9.83
CA TRP A 262 3.62 4.40 10.51
C TRP A 262 4.57 3.55 9.67
N CYS A 263 4.11 2.87 8.63
CA CYS A 263 4.93 1.99 7.81
C CYS A 263 5.33 2.60 6.45
N THR A 264 4.96 3.86 6.19
CA THR A 264 5.35 4.58 4.97
C THR A 264 6.61 5.41 5.25
N LEU A 265 7.69 5.18 4.50
CA LEU A 265 9.04 5.67 4.81
C LEU A 265 9.16 7.19 4.96
N ASP A 266 8.38 7.97 4.21
CA ASP A 266 8.41 9.43 4.22
C ASP A 266 7.22 10.05 4.98
N ALA A 267 6.45 9.24 5.71
CA ALA A 267 5.39 9.76 6.57
C ALA A 267 5.97 10.31 7.89
N PRO A 268 5.43 11.42 8.42
CA PRO A 268 5.87 11.98 9.71
C PRO A 268 5.71 11.00 10.87
N SER A 269 4.69 10.15 10.79
CA SER A 269 4.36 9.12 11.77
C SER A 269 5.19 7.85 11.63
N TYR A 270 6.14 7.78 10.68
CA TYR A 270 6.96 6.58 10.48
C TYR A 270 7.55 6.08 11.80
N ASP A 271 7.21 4.84 12.14
CA ASP A 271 7.72 4.12 13.30
C ASP A 271 8.43 2.85 12.84
N LYS A 272 9.75 2.85 12.99
CA LYS A 272 10.58 1.75 12.50
C LYS A 272 10.24 0.42 13.17
N ALA A 273 9.96 0.40 14.46
CA ALA A 273 9.70 -0.84 15.20
C ALA A 273 8.38 -1.48 14.74
N GLU A 274 7.31 -0.70 14.65
CA GLU A 274 6.02 -1.19 14.18
C GLU A 274 6.04 -1.46 12.66
N ALA A 275 6.81 -0.70 11.87
CA ALA A 275 7.01 -0.99 10.45
C ALA A 275 7.76 -2.32 10.22
N ASP A 276 8.78 -2.62 11.02
CA ASP A 276 9.47 -3.91 10.94
C ASP A 276 8.60 -5.07 11.43
N ARG A 277 7.76 -4.86 12.45
CA ARG A 277 6.75 -5.83 12.86
C ARG A 277 5.76 -6.11 11.73
N ALA A 278 5.20 -5.06 11.13
CA ALA A 278 4.28 -5.16 10.00
C ALA A 278 4.93 -5.87 8.80
N TRP A 279 6.19 -5.57 8.53
CA TRP A 279 6.98 -6.22 7.49
C TRP A 279 7.13 -7.72 7.72
N ALA A 280 7.48 -8.14 8.94
CA ALA A 280 7.59 -9.56 9.28
C ALA A 280 6.24 -10.29 9.10
N ARG A 281 5.12 -9.69 9.50
CA ARG A 281 3.79 -10.25 9.30
C ARG A 281 3.40 -10.32 7.82
N LEU A 282 3.77 -9.30 7.04
CA LEU A 282 3.55 -9.29 5.59
C LEU A 282 4.30 -10.45 4.91
N LEU A 283 5.58 -10.65 5.23
CA LEU A 283 6.36 -11.76 4.67
C LEU A 283 5.81 -13.12 5.10
N ALA A 284 5.34 -13.26 6.34
CA ALA A 284 4.67 -14.48 6.81
C ALA A 284 3.39 -14.75 6.01
N LEU A 285 2.56 -13.72 5.75
CA LEU A 285 1.37 -13.84 4.90
C LEU A 285 1.76 -14.23 3.46
N TYR A 286 2.79 -13.61 2.92
CA TYR A 286 3.21 -13.81 1.52
C TYR A 286 3.92 -15.15 1.28
N SER A 287 4.42 -15.81 2.32
CA SER A 287 4.98 -17.17 2.20
C SER A 287 3.96 -18.19 1.66
N GLY A 288 2.66 -17.89 1.76
CA GLY A 288 1.58 -18.69 1.19
C GLY A 288 1.32 -18.50 -0.31
N LEU A 289 2.04 -17.60 -0.97
CA LEU A 289 1.93 -17.34 -2.41
C LEU A 289 2.63 -18.38 -3.27
#